data_737303534a62fc679d4edd1b63544ca6
#
_entry.id   737303534a62fc679d4edd1b63544ca6
#
_cell.length_a   1.000
_cell.length_b   1.000
_cell.length_c   1.000
_cell.angle_alpha   90.00
_cell.angle_beta   90.00
_cell.angle_gamma   90.00
#
_symmetry.space_group_name_H-M   'P 1'
#
loop_
_entity.id
_entity.type
_entity.pdbx_description
1 polymer ?
#
loop_
_entity_poly.entity_id
_entity_poly.type
_entity_poly.pdbx_seq_one_letter_code
_entity_poly.pdbx_strand_id
1 'polypeptide(L)'
;TTYTWVEKPDTNTTPGSKPGKVLITYPDNSTEEVPVTVEVTPQKDDYDPQPKAQTVDNGTVPNAEDSVDKTGLPSGTTVTWKTPPVVNTPGSHPTVALVTYPDGTVDEVTVPITVKEQKDTFNPTAKQPNQTAKHGSDPSAEGSINTDGLPKGTTYTWVEKPDTNTTPGSK
;
A
#
# COMPACT_ATOMS: atom_id res chain seq x y z
N THR A 1 -22.84 -38.07 34.84
CA THR A 1 -22.29 -36.71 35.09
C THR A 1 -22.34 -35.93 33.79
N THR A 2 -22.94 -34.75 33.81
CA THR A 2 -23.03 -33.85 32.66
C THR A 2 -22.44 -32.49 33.00
N TYR A 3 -22.00 -31.78 31.97
CA TYR A 3 -21.35 -30.50 32.11
C TYR A 3 -22.03 -29.50 31.15
N THR A 4 -22.48 -28.39 31.69
CA THR A 4 -23.10 -27.31 30.89
C THR A 4 -22.57 -25.97 31.36
N TRP A 5 -22.64 -24.98 30.50
CA TRP A 5 -22.27 -23.61 30.87
C TRP A 5 -23.40 -22.96 31.66
N VAL A 6 -23.09 -22.40 32.81
CA VAL A 6 -23.92 -21.39 33.48
C VAL A 6 -23.65 -20.02 32.84
N GLU A 7 -22.35 -19.66 32.74
CA GLU A 7 -21.87 -18.48 32.05
C GLU A 7 -20.82 -18.89 31.02
N LYS A 8 -21.13 -18.80 29.74
CA LYS A 8 -20.22 -19.17 28.68
C LYS A 8 -19.17 -18.06 28.48
N PRO A 9 -17.88 -18.39 28.41
CA PRO A 9 -16.86 -17.37 28.16
C PRO A 9 -17.08 -16.67 26.83
N ASP A 10 -16.84 -15.36 26.79
CA ASP A 10 -16.93 -14.56 25.56
C ASP A 10 -15.67 -14.74 24.72
N THR A 11 -15.82 -15.40 23.57
CA THR A 11 -14.73 -15.64 22.62
C THR A 11 -14.82 -14.73 21.37
N ASN A 12 -15.78 -13.81 21.35
CA ASN A 12 -16.10 -12.99 20.16
C ASN A 12 -15.67 -11.53 20.25
N THR A 13 -15.07 -11.10 21.34
CA THR A 13 -14.63 -9.73 21.52
C THR A 13 -13.09 -9.64 21.52
N THR A 14 -12.49 -9.30 22.62
CA THR A 14 -11.04 -9.11 22.72
C THR A 14 -10.33 -10.38 23.19
N PRO A 15 -9.05 -10.58 22.81
CA PRO A 15 -8.28 -11.72 23.35
C PRO A 15 -7.99 -11.55 24.85
N GLY A 16 -7.52 -12.61 25.46
CA GLY A 16 -7.13 -12.68 26.85
C GLY A 16 -7.94 -13.63 27.68
N SER A 17 -7.81 -13.52 28.99
CA SER A 17 -8.50 -14.39 29.94
C SER A 17 -9.98 -14.02 30.04
N LYS A 18 -10.85 -14.99 29.80
CA LYS A 18 -12.30 -14.82 29.84
C LYS A 18 -12.89 -15.71 30.93
N PRO A 19 -13.62 -15.13 31.88
CA PRO A 19 -14.27 -15.93 32.93
C PRO A 19 -15.48 -16.66 32.39
N GLY A 20 -15.72 -17.82 32.95
CA GLY A 20 -16.92 -18.60 32.69
C GLY A 20 -17.31 -19.38 33.92
N LYS A 21 -18.42 -20.05 33.87
CA LYS A 21 -18.91 -20.90 34.97
C LYS A 21 -19.57 -22.15 34.42
N VAL A 22 -19.15 -23.32 34.91
CA VAL A 22 -19.64 -24.60 34.49
C VAL A 22 -20.58 -25.17 35.57
N LEU A 23 -21.71 -25.70 35.17
CA LEU A 23 -22.60 -26.46 36.00
C LEU A 23 -22.32 -27.96 35.83
N ILE A 24 -21.98 -28.62 36.90
CA ILE A 24 -21.79 -30.07 36.93
C ILE A 24 -23.04 -30.71 37.53
N THR A 25 -23.65 -31.63 36.81
CA THR A 25 -24.81 -32.39 37.30
C THR A 25 -24.40 -33.82 37.50
N TYR A 26 -24.55 -34.29 38.73
CA TYR A 26 -24.20 -35.66 39.12
C TYR A 26 -25.36 -36.65 38.88
N PRO A 27 -25.08 -37.96 38.86
CA PRO A 27 -26.13 -38.94 38.62
C PRO A 27 -27.29 -38.91 39.61
N ASP A 28 -27.09 -38.40 40.81
CA ASP A 28 -28.17 -38.24 41.81
C ASP A 28 -28.95 -36.91 41.65
N ASN A 29 -28.71 -36.17 40.54
CA ASN A 29 -29.29 -34.89 40.20
C ASN A 29 -28.82 -33.72 41.07
N SER A 30 -27.87 -33.93 41.99
CA SER A 30 -27.23 -32.79 42.65
C SER A 30 -26.33 -32.06 41.67
N THR A 31 -26.14 -30.76 41.92
CA THR A 31 -25.38 -29.87 41.01
C THR A 31 -24.32 -29.09 41.77
N GLU A 32 -23.29 -28.71 41.03
CA GLU A 32 -22.21 -27.90 41.55
C GLU A 32 -21.78 -26.92 40.46
N GLU A 33 -21.49 -25.66 40.84
CA GLU A 33 -20.99 -24.66 39.93
C GLU A 33 -19.48 -24.45 40.13
N VAL A 34 -18.73 -24.47 39.04
CA VAL A 34 -17.28 -24.29 39.06
C VAL A 34 -16.91 -23.10 38.17
N PRO A 35 -16.28 -22.06 38.76
CA PRO A 35 -15.75 -20.96 37.94
C PRO A 35 -14.50 -21.45 37.20
N VAL A 36 -14.40 -21.03 35.92
CA VAL A 36 -13.29 -21.39 35.06
C VAL A 36 -12.82 -20.15 34.32
N THR A 37 -11.61 -20.22 33.77
CA THR A 37 -11.06 -19.18 32.91
C THR A 37 -10.61 -19.81 31.61
N VAL A 38 -11.00 -19.20 30.51
CA VAL A 38 -10.60 -19.62 29.15
C VAL A 38 -9.71 -18.53 28.55
N GLU A 39 -8.57 -18.93 28.05
CA GLU A 39 -7.68 -18.04 27.33
C GLU A 39 -8.09 -17.96 25.87
N VAL A 40 -8.40 -16.76 25.40
CA VAL A 40 -8.69 -16.48 23.99
C VAL A 40 -7.42 -15.92 23.34
N THR A 41 -6.91 -16.64 22.34
CA THR A 41 -5.69 -16.26 21.64
C THR A 41 -5.94 -15.08 20.71
N PRO A 42 -4.95 -14.19 20.51
CA PRO A 42 -5.07 -13.08 19.56
C PRO A 42 -5.19 -13.60 18.11
N GLN A 43 -6.08 -13.01 17.32
CA GLN A 43 -6.24 -13.39 15.91
C GLN A 43 -4.96 -13.20 15.11
N LYS A 44 -4.14 -12.20 15.44
CA LYS A 44 -2.85 -11.99 14.76
C LYS A 44 -1.93 -13.22 14.80
N ASP A 45 -2.07 -14.06 15.82
CA ASP A 45 -1.26 -15.27 15.97
C ASP A 45 -1.79 -16.44 15.11
N ASP A 46 -3.04 -16.35 14.65
CA ASP A 46 -3.70 -17.38 13.85
C ASP A 46 -3.50 -17.18 12.34
N TYR A 47 -3.06 -16.00 11.92
CA TYR A 47 -2.95 -15.63 10.51
C TYR A 47 -1.57 -15.09 10.19
N ASP A 48 -1.14 -15.27 8.95
CA ASP A 48 0.13 -14.77 8.44
C ASP A 48 -0.12 -14.06 7.10
N PRO A 49 -0.61 -12.81 7.14
CA PRO A 49 -0.93 -12.09 5.91
C PRO A 49 0.32 -11.85 5.07
N GLN A 50 0.18 -12.06 3.76
CA GLN A 50 1.28 -11.95 2.82
C GLN A 50 1.20 -10.62 2.05
N PRO A 51 2.34 -9.97 1.77
CA PRO A 51 2.34 -8.75 0.99
C PRO A 51 2.08 -9.03 -0.49
N LYS A 52 1.42 -8.06 -1.14
CA LYS A 52 1.32 -7.98 -2.60
C LYS A 52 2.18 -6.83 -3.06
N ALA A 53 3.21 -7.11 -3.84
CA ALA A 53 4.06 -6.08 -4.41
C ALA A 53 3.23 -5.12 -5.29
N GLN A 54 3.49 -3.83 -5.16
CA GLN A 54 2.83 -2.79 -5.96
C GLN A 54 3.84 -2.07 -6.84
N THR A 55 3.45 -1.81 -8.08
CA THR A 55 4.21 -0.96 -8.99
C THR A 55 3.32 0.21 -9.36
N VAL A 56 3.76 1.43 -9.07
CA VAL A 56 2.95 2.63 -9.23
C VAL A 56 3.68 3.69 -10.04
N ASP A 57 2.91 4.59 -10.64
CA ASP A 57 3.45 5.79 -11.28
C ASP A 57 3.95 6.78 -10.22
N ASN A 58 4.89 7.61 -10.61
CA ASN A 58 5.42 8.65 -9.73
C ASN A 58 4.26 9.54 -9.23
N GLY A 59 4.18 9.72 -7.92
CA GLY A 59 3.14 10.52 -7.29
C GLY A 59 1.84 9.80 -6.97
N THR A 60 1.70 8.52 -7.33
CA THR A 60 0.50 7.72 -7.07
C THR A 60 0.70 6.84 -5.84
N VAL A 61 -0.08 7.09 -4.78
CA VAL A 61 -0.04 6.27 -3.57
C VAL A 61 -0.93 5.05 -3.76
N PRO A 62 -0.38 3.82 -3.64
CA PRO A 62 -1.20 2.62 -3.76
C PRO A 62 -2.12 2.45 -2.54
N ASN A 63 -3.22 1.75 -2.75
CA ASN A 63 -4.16 1.42 -1.68
C ASN A 63 -3.56 0.32 -0.79
N ALA A 64 -3.57 0.54 0.53
CA ALA A 64 -3.05 -0.45 1.49
C ALA A 64 -3.79 -1.78 1.39
N GLU A 65 -5.11 -1.76 1.21
CA GLU A 65 -5.91 -2.99 1.11
C GLU A 65 -5.57 -3.83 -0.12
N ASP A 66 -5.15 -3.20 -1.21
CA ASP A 66 -4.71 -3.89 -2.42
C ASP A 66 -3.27 -4.39 -2.32
N SER A 67 -2.57 -4.00 -1.28
CA SER A 67 -1.15 -4.30 -1.08
C SER A 67 -0.90 -5.47 -0.14
N VAL A 68 -1.96 -6.09 0.38
CA VAL A 68 -1.90 -7.28 1.22
C VAL A 68 -2.89 -8.32 0.70
N ASP A 69 -2.45 -9.57 0.65
CA ASP A 69 -3.34 -10.68 0.30
C ASP A 69 -4.27 -10.98 1.48
N LYS A 70 -5.56 -10.67 1.29
CA LYS A 70 -6.58 -10.87 2.32
C LYS A 70 -7.26 -12.24 2.25
N THR A 71 -6.82 -13.10 1.36
CA THR A 71 -7.39 -14.46 1.22
C THR A 71 -7.25 -15.23 2.52
N GLY A 72 -8.36 -15.72 3.05
CA GLY A 72 -8.38 -16.50 4.29
C GLY A 72 -8.38 -15.67 5.56
N LEU A 73 -8.29 -14.36 5.48
CA LEU A 73 -8.39 -13.50 6.66
C LEU A 73 -9.86 -13.36 7.10
N PRO A 74 -10.11 -13.13 8.41
CA PRO A 74 -11.48 -13.01 8.89
C PRO A 74 -12.22 -11.81 8.32
N SER A 75 -13.53 -11.93 8.18
CA SER A 75 -14.40 -10.83 7.77
C SER A 75 -14.29 -9.67 8.77
N GLY A 76 -14.21 -8.45 8.26
CA GLY A 76 -14.00 -7.27 9.10
C GLY A 76 -12.54 -6.91 9.33
N THR A 77 -11.59 -7.67 8.78
CA THR A 77 -10.17 -7.30 8.78
C THR A 77 -9.95 -6.08 7.91
N THR A 78 -9.21 -5.11 8.41
CA THR A 78 -8.86 -3.88 7.68
C THR A 78 -7.37 -3.78 7.47
N VAL A 79 -6.96 -3.10 6.39
CA VAL A 79 -5.55 -2.87 6.07
C VAL A 79 -5.34 -1.38 5.87
N THR A 80 -4.37 -0.83 6.57
CA THR A 80 -3.99 0.58 6.48
C THR A 80 -2.48 0.71 6.43
N TRP A 81 -1.97 1.86 5.94
CA TRP A 81 -0.55 2.12 5.98
C TRP A 81 -0.11 2.56 7.38
N LYS A 82 0.89 1.91 7.94
CA LYS A 82 1.58 2.40 9.14
C LYS A 82 2.35 3.66 8.82
N THR A 83 3.09 3.62 7.71
CA THR A 83 3.81 4.76 7.14
C THR A 83 3.42 4.83 5.67
N PRO A 84 2.83 5.93 5.19
CA PRO A 84 2.49 6.04 3.77
C PRO A 84 3.73 5.84 2.91
N PRO A 85 3.63 5.14 1.76
CA PRO A 85 4.79 4.92 0.91
C PRO A 85 5.26 6.22 0.28
N VAL A 86 6.58 6.33 0.09
CA VAL A 86 7.20 7.42 -0.66
C VAL A 86 7.07 7.10 -2.14
N VAL A 87 6.37 7.98 -2.90
CA VAL A 87 6.06 7.73 -4.31
C VAL A 87 6.52 8.87 -5.23
N ASN A 88 7.32 9.79 -4.71
CA ASN A 88 7.79 10.96 -5.46
C ASN A 88 9.20 10.79 -6.04
N THR A 89 9.85 9.67 -5.79
CA THR A 89 11.15 9.31 -6.38
C THR A 89 11.08 7.90 -6.96
N PRO A 90 11.66 7.65 -8.14
CA PRO A 90 11.65 6.31 -8.71
C PRO A 90 12.48 5.33 -7.90
N GLY A 91 12.19 4.05 -8.05
CA GLY A 91 12.90 2.96 -7.42
C GLY A 91 12.07 2.20 -6.40
N SER A 92 12.74 1.39 -5.57
CA SER A 92 12.11 0.54 -4.57
C SER A 92 11.97 1.30 -3.24
N HIS A 93 10.73 1.41 -2.75
CA HIS A 93 10.40 2.10 -1.51
C HIS A 93 9.49 1.23 -0.66
N PRO A 94 10.02 0.16 -0.02
CA PRO A 94 9.18 -0.70 0.82
C PRO A 94 8.61 0.06 2.00
N THR A 95 7.38 -0.27 2.38
CA THR A 95 6.70 0.34 3.52
C THR A 95 5.93 -0.71 4.30
N VAL A 96 5.38 -0.32 5.44
CA VAL A 96 4.69 -1.25 6.33
C VAL A 96 3.19 -0.97 6.32
N ALA A 97 2.41 -2.01 6.06
CA ALA A 97 0.96 -2.00 6.19
C ALA A 97 0.56 -2.63 7.54
N LEU A 98 -0.49 -2.09 8.14
CA LEU A 98 -1.09 -2.63 9.36
C LEU A 98 -2.34 -3.43 8.99
N VAL A 99 -2.36 -4.69 9.37
CA VAL A 99 -3.53 -5.56 9.22
C VAL A 99 -4.21 -5.63 10.58
N THR A 100 -5.39 -5.03 10.69
CA THR A 100 -6.16 -4.99 11.96
C THR A 100 -7.29 -6.00 11.90
N TYR A 101 -7.26 -6.94 12.83
CA TYR A 101 -8.25 -8.01 12.92
C TYR A 101 -9.48 -7.57 13.73
N PRO A 102 -10.61 -8.29 13.60
CA PRO A 102 -11.85 -7.95 14.34
C PRO A 102 -11.69 -7.92 15.85
N ASP A 103 -10.73 -8.64 16.42
CA ASP A 103 -10.45 -8.63 17.87
C ASP A 103 -9.56 -7.45 18.29
N GLY A 104 -9.19 -6.57 17.37
CA GLY A 104 -8.35 -5.40 17.64
C GLY A 104 -6.86 -5.67 17.60
N THR A 105 -6.42 -6.91 17.41
CA THR A 105 -5.00 -7.22 17.26
C THR A 105 -4.50 -6.87 15.86
N VAL A 106 -3.21 -6.60 15.73
CA VAL A 106 -2.62 -6.04 14.51
C VAL A 106 -1.37 -6.81 14.12
N ASP A 107 -1.26 -7.14 12.83
CA ASP A 107 -0.01 -7.61 12.21
C ASP A 107 0.59 -6.51 11.35
N GLU A 108 1.93 -6.45 11.32
CA GLU A 108 2.67 -5.56 10.43
C GLU A 108 3.19 -6.36 9.23
N VAL A 109 2.93 -5.86 8.03
CA VAL A 109 3.36 -6.50 6.78
C VAL A 109 4.22 -5.53 5.99
N THR A 110 5.46 -5.91 5.70
CA THR A 110 6.32 -5.10 4.83
C THR A 110 5.94 -5.34 3.37
N VAL A 111 5.51 -4.28 2.69
CA VAL A 111 5.05 -4.34 1.30
C VAL A 111 6.11 -3.70 0.41
N PRO A 112 6.62 -4.43 -0.60
CA PRO A 112 7.52 -3.83 -1.58
C PRO A 112 6.73 -2.94 -2.53
N ILE A 113 7.14 -1.67 -2.63
CA ILE A 113 6.56 -0.68 -3.53
C ILE A 113 7.64 -0.28 -4.53
N THR A 114 7.32 -0.37 -5.81
CA THR A 114 8.20 0.08 -6.89
C THR A 114 7.56 1.29 -7.56
N VAL A 115 8.27 2.41 -7.59
CA VAL A 115 7.84 3.62 -8.27
C VAL A 115 8.52 3.68 -9.63
N LYS A 116 7.74 3.77 -10.70
CA LYS A 116 8.24 3.86 -12.07
C LYS A 116 8.97 5.18 -12.29
N GLU A 117 9.94 5.17 -13.20
CA GLU A 117 10.52 6.40 -13.71
C GLU A 117 9.52 7.13 -14.61
N GLN A 118 9.43 8.43 -14.50
CA GLN A 118 8.49 9.22 -15.30
C GLN A 118 8.76 9.09 -16.80
N LYS A 119 10.02 8.91 -17.20
CA LYS A 119 10.37 8.68 -18.61
C LYS A 119 9.66 7.46 -19.23
N ASP A 120 9.29 6.47 -18.40
CA ASP A 120 8.61 5.26 -18.87
C ASP A 120 7.10 5.49 -19.04
N THR A 121 6.56 6.52 -18.41
CA THR A 121 5.13 6.87 -18.46
C THR A 121 4.83 7.87 -19.59
N PHE A 122 5.79 8.73 -19.91
CA PHE A 122 5.60 9.81 -20.88
C PHE A 122 6.41 9.52 -22.15
N ASN A 123 5.90 9.99 -23.28
CA ASN A 123 6.55 9.83 -24.58
C ASN A 123 6.60 11.18 -25.28
N PRO A 124 7.55 12.05 -24.91
CA PRO A 124 7.63 13.39 -25.48
C PRO A 124 8.00 13.33 -26.96
N THR A 125 7.45 14.28 -27.71
CA THR A 125 7.67 14.40 -29.13
C THR A 125 8.21 15.78 -29.48
N ALA A 126 8.84 15.88 -30.64
CA ALA A 126 9.26 17.17 -31.18
C ALA A 126 8.03 18.03 -31.49
N LYS A 127 8.15 19.31 -31.26
CA LYS A 127 7.10 20.29 -31.59
C LYS A 127 6.94 20.40 -33.11
N GLN A 128 5.71 20.44 -33.58
CA GLN A 128 5.39 20.65 -34.97
C GLN A 128 4.50 21.92 -35.11
N PRO A 129 4.80 22.83 -36.04
CA PRO A 129 5.96 22.87 -36.94
C PRO A 129 7.28 23.11 -36.19
N ASN A 130 8.40 22.80 -36.85
CA ASN A 130 9.74 23.03 -36.28
C ASN A 130 9.92 24.47 -35.80
N GLN A 131 10.65 24.63 -34.70
CA GLN A 131 11.04 25.94 -34.22
C GLN A 131 11.93 26.62 -35.23
N THR A 132 11.70 27.93 -35.45
CA THR A 132 12.54 28.77 -36.31
C THR A 132 13.40 29.67 -35.44
N ALA A 133 14.63 29.94 -35.88
CA ALA A 133 15.56 30.81 -35.20
C ALA A 133 16.27 31.69 -36.19
N LYS A 134 16.57 32.92 -35.78
CA LYS A 134 17.38 33.87 -36.60
C LYS A 134 18.84 33.46 -36.55
N HIS A 135 19.57 33.83 -37.58
CA HIS A 135 21.00 33.60 -37.63
C HIS A 135 21.71 34.18 -36.38
N GLY A 136 22.52 33.36 -35.73
CA GLY A 136 23.25 33.75 -34.53
C GLY A 136 22.42 33.77 -33.25
N SER A 137 21.11 33.45 -33.29
CA SER A 137 20.26 33.44 -32.12
C SER A 137 20.45 32.14 -31.31
N ASP A 138 19.92 32.14 -30.09
CA ASP A 138 20.04 31.04 -29.15
C ASP A 138 18.64 30.47 -28.87
N PRO A 139 18.17 29.49 -29.68
CA PRO A 139 16.84 28.91 -29.49
C PRO A 139 16.77 28.12 -28.21
N SER A 140 15.63 28.18 -27.52
CA SER A 140 15.41 27.38 -26.30
C SER A 140 15.11 25.93 -26.64
N ALA A 141 15.65 25.01 -25.85
CA ALA A 141 15.38 23.59 -26.02
C ALA A 141 13.89 23.30 -25.81
N GLU A 142 13.27 23.95 -24.82
CA GLU A 142 11.83 23.76 -24.53
C GLU A 142 10.95 24.13 -25.74
N GLY A 143 11.34 25.17 -26.50
CA GLY A 143 10.60 25.62 -27.68
C GLY A 143 10.54 24.58 -28.81
N SER A 144 11.37 23.56 -28.77
CA SER A 144 11.42 22.48 -29.76
C SER A 144 10.68 21.22 -29.37
N ILE A 145 10.06 21.17 -28.18
CA ILE A 145 9.39 20.01 -27.64
C ILE A 145 7.90 20.30 -27.45
N ASN A 146 7.07 19.33 -27.80
CA ASN A 146 5.65 19.36 -27.45
C ASN A 146 5.55 19.04 -25.94
N THR A 147 5.27 20.06 -25.14
CA THR A 147 5.23 19.96 -23.67
C THR A 147 3.87 19.55 -23.12
N ASP A 148 2.88 19.38 -23.98
CA ASP A 148 1.52 19.02 -23.57
C ASP A 148 1.52 17.68 -22.81
N GLY A 149 0.91 17.69 -21.62
CA GLY A 149 0.78 16.49 -20.79
C GLY A 149 2.03 16.11 -20.02
N LEU A 150 3.16 16.79 -20.19
CA LEU A 150 4.35 16.52 -19.39
C LEU A 150 4.21 17.08 -17.97
N PRO A 151 4.81 16.43 -16.95
CA PRO A 151 4.66 16.90 -15.58
C PRO A 151 5.26 18.27 -15.36
N LYS A 152 4.64 19.02 -14.44
CA LYS A 152 5.15 20.32 -14.01
C LYS A 152 6.54 20.16 -13.40
N GLY A 153 7.45 21.06 -13.72
CA GLY A 153 8.83 21.01 -13.24
C GLY A 153 9.78 20.24 -14.15
N THR A 154 9.27 19.70 -15.28
CA THR A 154 10.13 19.11 -16.30
C THR A 154 11.05 20.16 -16.90
N THR A 155 12.32 19.84 -17.06
CA THR A 155 13.32 20.75 -17.63
C THR A 155 13.80 20.23 -18.98
N TYR A 156 14.29 21.14 -19.81
CA TYR A 156 14.69 20.85 -21.18
C TYR A 156 16.06 21.44 -21.44
N THR A 157 16.98 20.61 -21.91
CA THR A 157 18.34 21.05 -22.25
C THR A 157 18.75 20.43 -23.58
N TRP A 158 19.65 21.13 -24.30
CA TRP A 158 20.21 20.57 -25.53
C TRP A 158 21.26 19.52 -25.22
N VAL A 159 21.16 18.37 -25.84
CA VAL A 159 22.26 17.41 -25.92
C VAL A 159 23.17 17.82 -27.05
N GLU A 160 22.58 18.11 -28.23
CA GLU A 160 23.27 18.69 -29.39
C GLU A 160 22.54 19.96 -29.78
N LYS A 161 23.16 21.11 -29.50
CA LYS A 161 22.57 22.41 -29.81
C LYS A 161 22.68 22.66 -31.31
N PRO A 162 21.57 23.07 -31.96
CA PRO A 162 21.63 23.41 -33.40
C PRO A 162 22.59 24.55 -33.65
N ASP A 163 23.33 24.49 -34.77
CA ASP A 163 24.19 25.58 -35.21
C ASP A 163 23.37 26.62 -35.96
N THR A 164 23.27 27.84 -35.38
CA THR A 164 22.56 28.95 -35.96
C THR A 164 23.51 29.99 -36.55
N ASN A 165 24.82 29.75 -36.56
CA ASN A 165 25.86 30.69 -36.96
C ASN A 165 26.49 30.39 -38.30
N THR A 166 26.01 29.35 -39.00
CA THR A 166 26.54 28.99 -40.31
C THR A 166 25.53 29.28 -41.42
N THR A 167 25.25 28.32 -42.30
CA THR A 167 24.33 28.54 -43.41
C THR A 167 22.87 28.35 -42.97
N PRO A 168 21.89 29.07 -43.57
CA PRO A 168 20.48 28.81 -43.25
C PRO A 168 20.05 27.40 -43.67
N GLY A 169 18.96 26.96 -43.07
CA GLY A 169 18.35 25.67 -43.33
C GLY A 169 18.05 24.89 -42.04
N SER A 170 17.60 23.63 -42.22
CA SER A 170 17.29 22.73 -41.10
C SER A 170 18.57 22.30 -40.38
N LYS A 171 18.54 22.37 -39.05
CA LYS A 171 19.66 22.01 -38.17
C LYS A 171 19.26 20.96 -37.15
#